data_fb1ae4940f21910b820fb30eb535489a
#
_entry.id   fb1ae4940f21910b820fb30eb535489a
#
_cell.length_a   1.000
_cell.length_b   1.000
_cell.length_c   1.000
_cell.angle_alpha   90.00
_cell.angle_beta   90.00
_cell.angle_gamma   90.00
#
_symmetry.space_group_name_H-M   'P 1'
#
loop_
_entity.id
_entity.type
_entity.pdbx_description
1 polymer ?
#
loop_
_entity_poly.entity_id
_entity_poly.type
_entity_poly.pdbx_seq_one_letter_code
_entity_poly.pdbx_strand_id
1 'polypeptide(L)'
;MANENVKVHSGSSFDEFLEEEGIREEVESAAIKRVLAWQFEQEMSRQQKTKQAMARELKTSRSQLDRLLDPQNTSVSLDTLARAARVLGKRLVLEVRDQRIVQRSSVPTAYKAVGTTARKRARLRDQRVGATGPQKRYKKT
;
A
#
# COMPACT_ATOMS: atom_id res chain seq x y z
N MET A 1 -39.12 14.48 -26.73
CA MET A 1 -37.95 15.19 -26.29
C MET A 1 -37.54 14.70 -24.96
N ALA A 2 -36.81 13.66 -24.96
CA ALA A 2 -36.33 13.11 -23.73
C ALA A 2 -35.05 13.80 -23.33
N ASN A 3 -35.16 14.70 -22.43
CA ASN A 3 -34.02 15.18 -21.72
C ASN A 3 -33.72 14.21 -20.63
N GLU A 4 -33.15 13.13 -21.03
CA GLU A 4 -32.63 12.23 -20.08
C GLU A 4 -31.34 12.78 -19.57
N ASN A 5 -31.47 13.50 -18.49
CA ASN A 5 -30.36 13.74 -17.61
C ASN A 5 -29.91 12.38 -17.12
N VAL A 6 -29.14 11.73 -17.93
CA VAL A 6 -28.36 10.60 -17.47
C VAL A 6 -27.38 11.17 -16.49
N LYS A 7 -27.78 11.18 -15.22
CA LYS A 7 -26.83 11.43 -14.15
C LYS A 7 -25.83 10.30 -14.23
N VAL A 8 -24.72 10.63 -14.85
CA VAL A 8 -23.56 9.77 -14.78
C VAL A 8 -23.19 9.68 -13.31
N HIS A 9 -23.52 8.57 -12.70
CA HIS A 9 -23.13 8.32 -11.32
C HIS A 9 -21.61 8.16 -11.29
N SER A 10 -20.94 9.28 -11.21
CA SER A 10 -19.51 9.29 -10.96
C SER A 10 -19.28 8.91 -9.50
N GLY A 11 -18.11 8.38 -9.18
CA GLY A 11 -17.78 7.91 -7.83
C GLY A 11 -17.92 8.95 -6.72
N SER A 12 -18.11 10.22 -7.05
CA SER A 12 -18.41 11.28 -6.09
C SER A 12 -19.76 11.08 -5.39
N SER A 13 -20.74 10.53 -6.08
CA SER A 13 -22.07 10.32 -5.49
C SER A 13 -22.10 9.25 -4.40
N PHE A 14 -21.18 8.29 -4.43
CA PHE A 14 -21.08 7.29 -3.38
C PHE A 14 -20.45 7.86 -2.11
N ASP A 15 -19.41 8.68 -2.26
CA ASP A 15 -18.79 9.36 -1.12
C ASP A 15 -19.77 10.33 -0.45
N GLU A 16 -20.54 11.09 -1.24
CA GLU A 16 -21.62 11.95 -0.72
C GLU A 16 -22.67 11.15 0.03
N PHE A 17 -23.08 10.02 -0.50
CA PHE A 17 -24.03 9.12 0.17
C PHE A 17 -23.49 8.64 1.52
N LEU A 18 -22.22 8.25 1.60
CA LEU A 18 -21.61 7.81 2.86
C LEU A 18 -21.53 8.94 3.88
N GLU A 19 -21.29 10.18 3.44
CA GLU A 19 -21.29 11.34 4.31
C GLU A 19 -22.69 11.66 4.86
N GLU A 20 -23.71 11.62 4.00
CA GLU A 20 -25.10 11.86 4.38
C GLU A 20 -25.59 10.82 5.40
N GLU A 21 -25.22 9.57 5.23
CA GLU A 21 -25.59 8.51 6.17
C GLU A 21 -24.75 8.49 7.46
N GLY A 22 -23.68 9.28 7.51
CA GLY A 22 -22.80 9.36 8.68
C GLY A 22 -21.97 8.10 8.93
N ILE A 23 -21.84 7.23 7.95
CA ILE A 23 -21.14 5.94 8.06
C ILE A 23 -19.75 5.95 7.41
N ARG A 24 -19.38 7.07 6.82
CA ARG A 24 -18.10 7.19 6.10
C ARG A 24 -16.91 6.81 6.97
N GLU A 25 -16.84 7.33 8.19
CA GLU A 25 -15.74 7.05 9.10
C GLU A 25 -15.66 5.56 9.47
N GLU A 26 -16.80 4.93 9.65
CA GLU A 26 -16.85 3.50 9.94
C GLU A 26 -16.36 2.66 8.76
N VAL A 27 -16.77 3.02 7.56
CA VAL A 27 -16.34 2.34 6.32
C VAL A 27 -14.84 2.52 6.10
N GLU A 28 -14.31 3.73 6.30
CA GLU A 28 -12.88 4.00 6.15
C GLU A 28 -12.05 3.25 7.18
N SER A 29 -12.47 3.27 8.44
CA SER A 29 -11.76 2.56 9.51
C SER A 29 -11.77 1.04 9.30
N ALA A 30 -12.90 0.51 8.86
CA ALA A 30 -13.03 -0.91 8.52
C ALA A 30 -12.14 -1.29 7.32
N ALA A 31 -12.04 -0.43 6.31
CA ALA A 31 -11.18 -0.65 5.16
C ALA A 31 -9.70 -0.69 5.55
N ILE A 32 -9.25 0.27 6.37
CA ILE A 32 -7.88 0.32 6.89
C ILE A 32 -7.58 -0.94 7.70
N LYS A 33 -8.47 -1.31 8.60
CA LYS A 33 -8.30 -2.50 9.44
C LYS A 33 -8.22 -3.78 8.62
N ARG A 34 -9.02 -3.89 7.59
CA ARG A 34 -9.04 -5.05 6.69
C ARG A 34 -7.70 -5.22 5.98
N VAL A 35 -7.13 -4.12 5.49
CA VAL A 35 -5.81 -4.13 4.85
C VAL A 35 -4.72 -4.53 5.84
N LEU A 36 -4.72 -3.98 7.05
CA LEU A 36 -3.72 -4.30 8.07
C LEU A 36 -3.81 -5.76 8.52
N ALA A 37 -5.01 -6.27 8.78
CA ALA A 37 -5.22 -7.66 9.15
C ALA A 37 -4.67 -8.60 8.07
N TRP A 38 -4.99 -8.34 6.83
CA TRP A 38 -4.49 -9.10 5.69
C TRP A 38 -2.96 -9.05 5.60
N GLN A 39 -2.35 -7.88 5.75
CA GLN A 39 -0.89 -7.73 5.71
C GLN A 39 -0.21 -8.52 6.83
N PHE A 40 -0.76 -8.48 8.04
CA PHE A 40 -0.21 -9.26 9.16
C PHE A 40 -0.32 -10.76 8.91
N GLU A 41 -1.45 -11.24 8.42
CA GLU A 41 -1.62 -12.65 8.09
C GLU A 41 -0.68 -13.11 6.98
N GLN A 42 -0.51 -12.30 5.94
CA GLN A 42 0.44 -12.59 4.86
C GLN A 42 1.88 -12.68 5.38
N GLU A 43 2.26 -11.74 6.24
CA GLU A 43 3.61 -11.73 6.79
C GLU A 43 3.85 -12.89 7.76
N MET A 44 2.86 -13.24 8.58
CA MET A 44 2.91 -14.43 9.42
C MET A 44 3.07 -15.69 8.59
N SER A 45 2.31 -15.82 7.51
CA SER A 45 2.41 -16.97 6.60
C SER A 45 3.79 -17.05 5.95
N ARG A 46 4.30 -15.91 5.49
CA ARG A 46 5.63 -15.85 4.87
C ARG A 46 6.74 -16.27 5.83
N GLN A 47 6.63 -15.92 7.09
CA GLN A 47 7.59 -16.27 8.14
C GLN A 47 7.29 -17.61 8.78
N GLN A 48 6.25 -18.31 8.35
CA GLN A 48 5.77 -19.54 8.94
C GLN A 48 5.51 -19.41 10.46
N LYS A 49 5.06 -18.24 10.87
CA LYS A 49 4.81 -17.91 12.27
C LYS A 49 3.39 -18.25 12.65
N THR A 50 3.22 -19.07 13.67
CA THR A 50 1.89 -19.45 14.17
C THR A 50 1.28 -18.34 15.02
N LYS A 51 -0.04 -18.31 15.13
CA LYS A 51 -0.74 -17.37 16.02
C LYS A 51 -0.25 -17.50 17.47
N GLN A 52 0.05 -18.70 17.90
CA GLN A 52 0.57 -18.93 19.27
C GLN A 52 1.95 -18.31 19.47
N ALA A 53 2.85 -18.49 18.51
CA ALA A 53 4.17 -17.89 18.55
C ALA A 53 4.08 -16.35 18.52
N MET A 54 3.23 -15.82 17.66
CA MET A 54 2.99 -14.37 17.56
C MET A 54 2.44 -13.79 18.87
N ALA A 55 1.49 -14.48 19.50
CA ALA A 55 0.92 -14.05 20.79
C ALA A 55 1.98 -14.03 21.90
N ARG A 56 2.87 -15.02 21.93
CA ARG A 56 3.98 -15.05 22.89
C ARG A 56 4.95 -13.89 22.70
N GLU A 57 5.34 -13.62 21.46
CA GLU A 57 6.26 -12.53 21.15
C GLU A 57 5.65 -11.16 21.44
N LEU A 58 4.36 -11.01 21.18
CA LEU A 58 3.62 -9.81 21.54
C LEU A 58 3.35 -9.67 23.04
N LYS A 59 3.60 -10.73 23.82
CA LYS A 59 3.24 -10.80 25.24
C LYS A 59 1.76 -10.51 25.45
N THR A 60 0.92 -11.14 24.67
CA THR A 60 -0.52 -10.95 24.70
C THR A 60 -1.24 -12.29 24.67
N SER A 61 -2.53 -12.29 24.97
CA SER A 61 -3.34 -13.50 24.88
C SER A 61 -3.69 -13.83 23.43
N ARG A 62 -3.99 -15.09 23.17
CA ARG A 62 -4.44 -15.53 21.85
C ARG A 62 -5.71 -14.79 21.43
N SER A 63 -6.63 -14.58 22.36
CA SER A 63 -7.87 -13.84 22.10
C SER A 63 -7.60 -12.40 21.65
N GLN A 64 -6.62 -11.74 22.26
CA GLN A 64 -6.22 -10.40 21.85
C GLN A 64 -5.60 -10.40 20.45
N LEU A 65 -4.80 -11.42 20.15
CA LEU A 65 -4.24 -11.59 18.81
C LEU A 65 -5.33 -11.85 17.77
N ASP A 66 -6.31 -12.70 18.09
CA ASP A 66 -7.43 -12.96 17.19
C ASP A 66 -8.22 -11.67 16.90
N ARG A 67 -8.43 -10.82 17.90
CA ARG A 67 -9.02 -9.49 17.71
C ARG A 67 -8.16 -8.57 16.84
N LEU A 68 -6.84 -8.67 16.98
CA LEU A 68 -5.92 -7.91 16.16
C LEU A 68 -6.02 -8.32 14.69
N LEU A 69 -6.13 -9.61 14.43
CA LEU A 69 -6.22 -10.16 13.07
C LEU A 69 -7.65 -10.15 12.49
N ASP A 70 -8.66 -9.90 13.31
CA ASP A 70 -10.03 -9.81 12.86
C ASP A 70 -10.25 -8.54 12.03
N PRO A 71 -10.57 -8.66 10.73
CA PRO A 71 -10.77 -7.50 9.88
C PRO A 71 -12.00 -6.67 10.25
N GLN A 72 -12.93 -7.21 11.01
CA GLN A 72 -14.13 -6.51 11.43
C GLN A 72 -13.94 -5.73 12.73
N ASN A 73 -12.91 -6.05 13.49
CA ASN A 73 -12.68 -5.39 14.76
C ASN A 73 -11.83 -4.14 14.57
N THR A 74 -12.45 -2.98 14.58
CA THR A 74 -11.79 -1.69 14.45
C THR A 74 -11.23 -1.16 15.78
N SER A 75 -11.62 -1.78 16.91
CA SER A 75 -11.22 -1.32 18.25
C SER A 75 -9.83 -1.83 18.64
N VAL A 76 -8.81 -1.51 17.88
CA VAL A 76 -7.44 -1.87 18.18
C VAL A 76 -6.58 -0.62 18.27
N SER A 77 -5.77 -0.52 19.31
CA SER A 77 -4.91 0.65 19.51
C SER A 77 -3.73 0.67 18.52
N LEU A 78 -3.28 1.86 18.16
CA LEU A 78 -2.10 2.05 17.32
C LEU A 78 -0.85 1.44 17.95
N ASP A 79 -0.71 1.48 19.27
CA ASP A 79 0.41 0.84 19.96
C ASP A 79 0.43 -0.66 19.73
N THR A 80 -0.72 -1.31 19.79
CA THR A 80 -0.84 -2.75 19.53
C THR A 80 -0.47 -3.07 18.09
N LEU A 81 -0.94 -2.28 17.13
CA LEU A 81 -0.61 -2.44 15.72
C LEU A 81 0.89 -2.23 15.47
N ALA A 82 1.49 -1.22 16.07
CA ALA A 82 2.92 -0.94 15.94
C ALA A 82 3.77 -2.05 16.54
N ARG A 83 3.37 -2.60 17.69
CA ARG A 83 4.07 -3.74 18.31
C ARG A 83 3.96 -4.98 17.44
N ALA A 84 2.79 -5.26 16.89
CA ALA A 84 2.58 -6.39 15.99
C ALA A 84 3.47 -6.29 14.74
N ALA A 85 3.56 -5.12 14.16
CA ALA A 85 4.44 -4.88 13.02
C ALA A 85 5.91 -5.16 13.38
N ARG A 86 6.38 -4.70 14.55
CA ARG A 86 7.75 -4.94 15.01
C ARG A 86 8.07 -6.41 15.20
N VAL A 87 7.15 -7.17 15.76
CA VAL A 87 7.31 -8.62 15.95
C VAL A 87 7.45 -9.34 14.61
N LEU A 88 6.85 -8.81 13.57
CA LEU A 88 6.98 -9.32 12.21
C LEU A 88 8.19 -8.72 11.46
N GLY A 89 9.03 -7.95 12.14
CA GLY A 89 10.17 -7.29 11.51
C GLY A 89 9.77 -6.16 10.56
N LYS A 90 8.58 -5.61 10.73
CA LYS A 90 8.03 -4.53 9.90
C LYS A 90 7.89 -3.26 10.71
N ARG A 91 7.67 -2.17 10.01
CA ARG A 91 7.40 -0.87 10.60
C ARG A 91 6.04 -0.39 10.14
N LEU A 92 5.21 0.03 11.08
CA LEU A 92 3.95 0.69 10.76
C LEU A 92 4.25 2.14 10.39
N VAL A 93 3.84 2.54 9.22
CA VAL A 93 3.96 3.93 8.75
C VAL A 93 2.56 4.45 8.48
N LEU A 94 2.21 5.56 9.13
CA LEU A 94 0.95 6.25 8.94
C LEU A 94 1.24 7.60 8.32
N GLU A 95 0.53 7.91 7.27
CA GLU A 95 0.68 9.17 6.57
C GLU A 95 -0.67 9.88 6.54
N VAL A 96 -0.67 11.12 6.92
CA VAL A 96 -1.85 11.98 6.84
C VAL A 96 -1.71 12.85 5.61
N ARG A 97 -2.66 12.74 4.72
CA ARG A 97 -2.69 13.52 3.48
C ARG A 97 -3.88 14.45 3.47
N ASP A 98 -3.74 15.55 2.77
CA ASP A 98 -4.86 16.44 2.54
C ASP A 98 -5.94 15.72 1.77
N GLN A 99 -7.17 15.88 2.21
CA GLN A 99 -8.34 15.28 1.59
C GLN A 99 -8.70 15.93 0.25
N ARG A 100 -7.83 16.79 -0.26
CA ARG A 100 -8.03 17.38 -1.57
C ARG A 100 -8.12 16.29 -2.61
N ILE A 101 -9.30 16.25 -3.16
CA ILE A 101 -9.73 15.49 -4.30
C ILE A 101 -8.56 15.00 -5.13
N VAL A 102 -8.34 13.71 -5.13
CA VAL A 102 -7.49 13.09 -6.11
C VAL A 102 -8.13 13.34 -7.46
N GLN A 103 -7.75 14.45 -8.08
CA GLN A 103 -8.10 14.64 -9.47
C GLN A 103 -7.39 13.51 -10.24
N ARG A 104 -8.18 12.62 -10.75
CA ARG A 104 -7.73 11.41 -11.46
C ARG A 104 -6.81 11.68 -12.65
N SER A 105 -6.57 12.96 -12.96
CA SER A 105 -5.80 13.36 -14.13
C SER A 105 -4.28 13.27 -13.98
N SER A 106 -3.76 13.14 -12.77
CA SER A 106 -2.31 13.23 -12.58
C SER A 106 -1.56 11.91 -12.59
N VAL A 107 -2.24 10.80 -12.33
CA VAL A 107 -1.60 9.50 -12.19
C VAL A 107 -0.99 8.96 -13.50
N PRO A 108 -1.68 9.05 -14.66
CA PRO A 108 -1.11 8.53 -15.90
C PRO A 108 0.14 9.28 -16.37
N THR A 109 0.21 10.58 -16.10
CA THR A 109 1.31 11.42 -16.56
C THR A 109 2.60 11.14 -15.79
N ALA A 110 2.53 10.96 -14.50
CA ALA A 110 3.69 10.63 -13.69
C ALA A 110 4.28 9.26 -14.05
N TYR A 111 3.44 8.31 -14.35
CA TYR A 111 3.86 6.97 -14.76
C TYR A 111 4.61 6.98 -16.09
N LYS A 112 4.15 7.76 -17.06
CA LYS A 112 4.83 7.91 -18.34
C LYS A 112 6.19 8.58 -18.21
N ALA A 113 6.32 9.56 -17.34
CA ALA A 113 7.59 10.25 -17.11
C ALA A 113 8.66 9.32 -16.53
N VAL A 114 8.30 8.47 -15.60
CA VAL A 114 9.24 7.49 -15.01
C VAL A 114 9.72 6.49 -16.06
N GLY A 115 8.83 6.00 -16.90
CA GLY A 115 9.18 5.08 -17.97
C GLY A 115 10.16 5.67 -18.99
N THR A 116 9.97 6.93 -19.36
CA THR A 116 10.85 7.62 -20.29
C THR A 116 12.26 7.81 -19.72
N THR A 117 12.36 8.16 -18.46
CA THR A 117 13.65 8.34 -17.79
C THR A 117 14.44 7.02 -17.70
N ALA A 118 13.77 5.93 -17.39
CA ALA A 118 14.41 4.63 -17.34
C ALA A 118 14.97 4.19 -18.70
N ARG A 119 14.27 4.44 -19.78
CA ARG A 119 14.77 4.14 -21.12
C ARG A 119 16.02 4.93 -21.49
N LYS A 120 16.08 6.21 -21.17
CA LYS A 120 17.25 7.03 -21.40
C LYS A 120 18.48 6.52 -20.65
N ARG A 121 18.31 6.12 -19.42
CA ARG A 121 19.41 5.57 -18.62
C ARG A 121 19.95 4.26 -19.20
N ALA A 122 19.09 3.39 -19.65
CA ALA A 122 19.50 2.15 -20.29
C ALA A 122 20.33 2.38 -21.55
N ARG A 123 19.95 3.33 -22.40
CA ARG A 123 20.72 3.68 -23.57
C ARG A 123 22.12 4.19 -23.26
N LEU A 124 22.23 5.04 -22.23
CA LEU A 124 23.52 5.54 -21.80
C LEU A 124 24.46 4.45 -21.29
N ARG A 125 23.93 3.47 -20.60
CA ARG A 125 24.72 2.31 -20.16
C ARG A 125 25.26 1.52 -21.33
N ASP A 126 24.45 1.26 -22.33
CA ASP A 126 24.88 0.52 -23.51
C ASP A 126 25.98 1.25 -24.26
N GLN A 127 25.92 2.54 -24.38
CA GLN A 127 26.97 3.34 -24.99
C GLN A 127 28.28 3.26 -24.23
N ARG A 128 28.24 3.29 -22.90
CA ARG A 128 29.45 3.15 -22.10
C ARG A 128 30.11 1.79 -22.24
N VAL A 129 29.32 0.76 -22.24
CA VAL A 129 29.85 -0.60 -22.41
C VAL A 129 30.49 -0.76 -23.78
N GLY A 130 29.88 -0.25 -24.81
CA GLY A 130 30.45 -0.26 -26.13
C GLY A 130 31.75 0.53 -26.24
N ALA A 131 31.85 1.66 -25.57
CA ALA A 131 33.05 2.47 -25.57
C ALA A 131 34.21 1.82 -24.84
N THR A 132 33.96 1.04 -23.78
CA THR A 132 35.02 0.39 -23.05
C THR A 132 35.48 -0.92 -23.65
N GLY A 133 34.64 -1.57 -24.42
CA GLY A 133 34.94 -2.86 -24.99
C GLY A 133 36.19 -2.91 -25.86
N PRO A 134 36.37 -1.97 -26.78
CA PRO A 134 37.53 -2.01 -27.63
C PRO A 134 38.83 -1.74 -26.94
N GLN A 135 38.79 -1.15 -25.81
CA GLN A 135 40.05 -0.78 -25.21
C GLN A 135 40.85 -1.87 -24.62
N LYS A 136 40.26 -2.99 -24.44
CA LYS A 136 40.88 -3.99 -23.76
C LYS A 136 41.78 -4.74 -24.51
N ARG A 137 41.80 -4.63 -25.76
CA ARG A 137 42.46 -5.49 -26.48
C ARG A 137 43.78 -5.09 -26.67
N TYR A 138 44.16 -4.03 -26.34
CA TYR A 138 45.35 -3.66 -26.74
C TYR A 138 46.40 -4.15 -26.02
N LYS A 139 46.28 -4.66 -25.13
CA LYS A 139 47.27 -4.93 -24.45
C LYS A 139 48.00 -5.93 -24.78
N LYS A 140 48.14 -6.55 -25.43
CA LYS A 140 48.71 -7.52 -25.66
C LYS A 140 49.89 -7.49 -26.18
N THR A 141 50.26 -7.12 -26.61
CA THR A 141 51.44 -7.23 -27.30
C THR A 141 52.58 -7.60 -26.81
#